data_c6e75a5e772134bdd7897d2cd6064d6e
#
_entry.id   c6e75a5e772134bdd7897d2cd6064d6e
#
_cell.length_a   1.000
_cell.length_b   1.000
_cell.length_c   1.000
_cell.angle_alpha   90.00
_cell.angle_beta   90.00
_cell.angle_gamma   90.00
#
_symmetry.space_group_name_H-M   'P 1'
#
loop_
_entity.id
_entity.type
_entity.pdbx_description
1 polymer ?
#
loop_
_entity_poly.entity_id
_entity_poly.type
_entity_poly.pdbx_seq_one_letter_code
_entity_poly.pdbx_strand_id
1 'polypeptide(L)'
;MKLLILGNHTCGNRGDSAILRGLLDAIYTLSPETEVDVMSRYPVSSSWLLNRPVMGDPLYSQMKQHNNAAGVMGRVKKVLRRRYQHQVLLSRVTDTGKLRNIAIAQGFTDFVRLLSGYDAIIQVGGSFFVDLYGVPQFEHALCTFMAKKPLFMVGHSVGPFQDPQFNQLANYVFGHCDALILRESVSLNLMQRSEIDTRKVEQGVDTAWLVDHQEANFTPSYAVQHWLNVVGQQKTVAITLRELAPFDKRLGTTQAAYEKAFAEVVNRVLDSGYQVLALSTCTGIDSYNKDDRMVALNLRQHVSDPSRYHVVMDELNDLEMGKLLGACDXXXXR
;
A
#
# COMPACT_ATOMS: atom_id res chain seq x y z
N MET A 1 -1.05 5.78 -25.75
CA MET A 1 -1.12 4.54 -24.96
C MET A 1 -2.02 4.78 -23.75
N LYS A 2 -2.85 3.78 -23.40
CA LYS A 2 -3.77 3.90 -22.27
C LYS A 2 -3.44 2.84 -21.21
N LEU A 3 -3.06 3.27 -20.02
CA LEU A 3 -2.64 2.40 -18.92
C LEU A 3 -3.67 2.46 -17.78
N LEU A 4 -3.81 1.33 -17.08
CA LEU A 4 -4.50 1.31 -15.79
C LEU A 4 -3.49 0.95 -14.71
N ILE A 5 -3.36 1.80 -13.70
CA ILE A 5 -2.62 1.48 -12.48
C ILE A 5 -3.63 0.96 -11.44
N LEU A 6 -3.40 -0.25 -10.96
CA LEU A 6 -4.22 -0.87 -9.93
C LEU A 6 -3.35 -1.36 -8.77
N GLY A 7 -3.98 -1.86 -7.72
CA GLY A 7 -3.30 -2.40 -6.55
C GLY A 7 -3.09 -1.40 -5.42
N ASN A 8 -3.39 -0.13 -5.62
CA ASN A 8 -3.32 0.84 -4.53
C ASN A 8 -4.42 0.56 -3.51
N HIS A 9 -4.05 0.29 -2.26
CA HIS A 9 -5.02 0.12 -1.18
C HIS A 9 -5.71 1.45 -0.88
N THR A 10 -4.90 2.46 -0.58
CA THR A 10 -5.40 3.79 -0.20
C THR A 10 -4.24 4.79 -0.18
N CYS A 11 -4.48 5.98 -0.66
CA CYS A 11 -3.57 7.11 -0.43
C CYS A 11 -3.68 7.64 1.01
N GLY A 12 -4.64 7.15 1.79
CA GLY A 12 -4.71 7.38 3.22
C GLY A 12 -3.54 6.82 4.02
N ASN A 13 -2.76 5.92 3.41
CA ASN A 13 -1.38 5.62 3.83
C ASN A 13 -0.45 6.45 2.95
N ARG A 14 0.23 7.43 3.51
CA ARG A 14 1.07 8.39 2.76
C ARG A 14 2.26 7.73 2.08
N GLY A 15 2.75 6.60 2.62
CA GLY A 15 3.77 5.78 1.95
C GLY A 15 3.24 5.19 0.65
N ASP A 16 2.04 4.57 0.69
CA ASP A 16 1.40 4.03 -0.51
C ASP A 16 1.06 5.14 -1.52
N SER A 17 0.71 6.34 -1.01
CA SER A 17 0.48 7.52 -1.85
C SER A 17 1.76 7.95 -2.58
N ALA A 18 2.89 8.04 -1.85
CA ALA A 18 4.18 8.42 -2.44
C ALA A 18 4.64 7.40 -3.48
N ILE A 19 4.46 6.10 -3.21
CA ILE A 19 4.79 5.02 -4.16
C ILE A 19 4.00 5.21 -5.46
N LEU A 20 2.70 5.46 -5.34
CA LEU A 20 1.82 5.67 -6.51
C LEU A 20 2.18 6.97 -7.24
N ARG A 21 2.42 8.06 -6.50
CA ARG A 21 2.80 9.36 -7.11
C ARG A 21 4.10 9.23 -7.89
N GLY A 22 5.13 8.63 -7.28
CA GLY A 22 6.42 8.45 -7.96
C GLY A 22 6.31 7.60 -9.22
N LEU A 23 5.46 6.57 -9.20
CA LEU A 23 5.19 5.79 -10.42
C LEU A 23 4.53 6.67 -11.49
N LEU A 24 3.55 7.49 -11.12
CA LEU A 24 2.88 8.42 -12.05
C LEU A 24 3.87 9.45 -12.63
N ASP A 25 4.69 10.05 -11.76
CA ASP A 25 5.68 11.05 -12.17
C ASP A 25 6.69 10.44 -13.16
N ALA A 26 7.13 9.20 -12.90
CA ALA A 26 8.03 8.48 -13.80
C ALA A 26 7.37 8.20 -15.16
N ILE A 27 6.10 7.76 -15.16
CA ILE A 27 5.37 7.49 -16.42
C ILE A 27 5.27 8.78 -17.25
N TYR A 28 4.86 9.89 -16.63
CA TYR A 28 4.69 11.15 -17.36
C TYR A 28 6.03 11.77 -17.79
N THR A 29 7.10 11.52 -17.03
CA THR A 29 8.46 11.94 -17.44
C THR A 29 8.89 11.19 -18.71
N LEU A 30 8.60 9.88 -18.76
CA LEU A 30 9.00 9.03 -19.90
C LEU A 30 8.07 9.21 -21.11
N SER A 31 6.78 9.45 -20.86
CA SER A 31 5.79 9.54 -21.95
C SER A 31 4.64 10.47 -21.52
N PRO A 32 4.81 11.79 -21.70
CA PRO A 32 3.82 12.77 -21.22
C PRO A 32 2.41 12.61 -21.81
N GLU A 33 2.29 12.02 -23.00
CA GLU A 33 1.02 11.83 -23.68
C GLU A 33 0.30 10.53 -23.29
N THR A 34 0.84 9.75 -22.38
CA THR A 34 0.18 8.50 -21.94
C THR A 34 -1.06 8.83 -21.10
N GLU A 35 -2.18 8.22 -21.45
CA GLU A 35 -3.40 8.29 -20.63
C GLU A 35 -3.26 7.28 -19.49
N VAL A 36 -3.40 7.74 -18.25
CA VAL A 36 -3.27 6.86 -17.08
C VAL A 36 -4.50 7.01 -16.20
N ASP A 37 -5.25 5.92 -16.07
CA ASP A 37 -6.30 5.79 -15.07
C ASP A 37 -5.72 5.13 -13.82
N VAL A 38 -6.19 5.54 -12.66
CA VAL A 38 -5.75 5.01 -11.36
C VAL A 38 -6.94 4.41 -10.62
N MET A 39 -6.74 3.26 -10.01
CA MET A 39 -7.76 2.55 -9.24
C MET A 39 -7.31 2.38 -7.79
N SER A 40 -8.20 2.66 -6.83
CA SER A 40 -7.94 2.51 -5.40
C SER A 40 -9.18 1.97 -4.70
N ARG A 41 -8.98 1.31 -3.55
CA ARG A 41 -10.08 0.84 -2.70
C ARG A 41 -10.85 1.99 -2.04
N TYR A 42 -10.20 3.15 -1.89
CA TYR A 42 -10.76 4.35 -1.27
C TYR A 42 -10.65 5.52 -2.26
N PRO A 43 -11.50 5.54 -3.30
CA PRO A 43 -11.32 6.50 -4.41
C PRO A 43 -11.52 7.96 -4.00
N VAL A 44 -12.43 8.24 -3.07
CA VAL A 44 -12.74 9.63 -2.67
C VAL A 44 -11.52 10.28 -2.01
N SER A 45 -11.00 9.64 -0.97
CA SER A 45 -9.83 10.17 -0.25
C SER A 45 -8.58 10.14 -1.12
N SER A 46 -8.41 9.09 -1.94
CA SER A 46 -7.26 8.98 -2.84
C SER A 46 -7.29 10.08 -3.91
N SER A 47 -8.47 10.39 -4.46
CA SER A 47 -8.61 11.50 -5.42
C SER A 47 -8.20 12.84 -4.80
N TRP A 48 -8.63 13.07 -3.56
CA TRP A 48 -8.31 14.31 -2.84
C TRP A 48 -6.81 14.40 -2.54
N LEU A 49 -6.22 13.31 -2.00
CA LEU A 49 -4.81 13.29 -1.59
C LEU A 49 -3.84 13.38 -2.78
N LEU A 50 -4.19 12.77 -3.91
CA LEU A 50 -3.36 12.82 -5.13
C LEU A 50 -3.65 14.05 -5.98
N ASN A 51 -4.74 14.76 -5.69
CA ASN A 51 -5.25 15.88 -6.51
C ASN A 51 -5.47 15.45 -7.97
N ARG A 52 -6.11 14.28 -8.16
CA ARG A 52 -6.48 13.76 -9.49
C ARG A 52 -7.63 12.77 -9.38
N PRO A 53 -8.42 12.56 -10.45
CA PRO A 53 -9.46 11.53 -10.41
C PRO A 53 -8.88 10.12 -10.18
N VAL A 54 -9.51 9.37 -9.27
CA VAL A 54 -9.17 7.98 -8.96
C VAL A 54 -10.47 7.17 -9.00
N MET A 55 -10.48 6.08 -9.74
CA MET A 55 -11.65 5.22 -9.82
C MET A 55 -11.68 4.19 -8.70
N GLY A 56 -12.86 3.75 -8.32
CA GLY A 56 -13.03 2.73 -7.28
C GLY A 56 -12.70 1.34 -7.77
N ASP A 57 -12.15 0.52 -6.89
CA ASP A 57 -11.85 -0.89 -7.17
C ASP A 57 -13.17 -1.70 -7.11
N PRO A 58 -13.67 -2.20 -8.24
CA PRO A 58 -14.95 -2.91 -8.25
C PRO A 58 -14.89 -4.27 -7.53
N LEU A 59 -13.72 -4.94 -7.52
CA LEU A 59 -13.58 -6.21 -6.81
C LEU A 59 -13.66 -5.97 -5.29
N TYR A 60 -13.04 -4.90 -4.80
CA TYR A 60 -13.13 -4.52 -3.38
C TYR A 60 -14.56 -4.14 -3.00
N SER A 61 -15.23 -3.36 -3.83
CA SER A 61 -16.62 -2.95 -3.59
C SER A 61 -17.54 -4.17 -3.53
N GLN A 62 -17.38 -5.11 -4.44
CA GLN A 62 -18.13 -6.36 -4.45
C GLN A 62 -17.84 -7.19 -3.20
N MET A 63 -16.59 -7.32 -2.80
CA MET A 63 -16.19 -8.04 -1.59
C MET A 63 -16.85 -7.42 -0.35
N LYS A 64 -16.86 -6.09 -0.25
CA LYS A 64 -17.46 -5.37 0.87
C LYS A 64 -18.97 -5.62 0.95
N GLN A 65 -19.66 -5.59 -0.19
CA GLN A 65 -21.10 -5.90 -0.26
C GLN A 65 -21.39 -7.34 0.19
N HIS A 66 -20.58 -8.30 -0.26
CA HIS A 66 -20.76 -9.71 0.10
C HIS A 66 -20.46 -10.00 1.57
N ASN A 67 -19.49 -9.31 2.15
CA ASN A 67 -19.16 -9.47 3.56
C ASN A 67 -20.30 -8.98 4.46
N ASN A 68 -21.11 -8.06 3.97
CA ASN A 68 -22.26 -7.53 4.70
C ASN A 68 -23.55 -8.32 4.46
N ALA A 69 -23.53 -9.35 3.60
CA ALA A 69 -24.70 -10.18 3.34
C ALA A 69 -25.09 -11.00 4.58
N ALA A 70 -26.31 -10.81 5.05
CA ALA A 70 -26.82 -11.46 6.26
C ALA A 70 -27.37 -12.87 5.96
N GLY A 71 -27.48 -13.69 7.01
CA GLY A 71 -28.11 -15.00 6.97
C GLY A 71 -27.15 -16.17 6.77
N VAL A 72 -27.68 -17.37 6.98
CA VAL A 72 -26.90 -18.62 6.91
C VAL A 72 -26.37 -18.85 5.49
N MET A 73 -27.21 -18.64 4.49
CA MET A 73 -26.84 -18.81 3.09
C MET A 73 -25.72 -17.84 2.68
N GLY A 74 -25.75 -16.60 3.19
CA GLY A 74 -24.69 -15.63 2.99
C GLY A 74 -23.35 -16.11 3.56
N ARG A 75 -23.39 -16.69 4.77
CA ARG A 75 -22.19 -17.25 5.43
C ARG A 75 -21.61 -18.41 4.64
N VAL A 76 -22.44 -19.34 4.18
CA VAL A 76 -22.00 -20.50 3.39
C VAL A 76 -21.35 -20.02 2.08
N LYS A 77 -22.00 -19.12 1.34
CA LYS A 77 -21.46 -18.55 0.11
C LYS A 77 -20.11 -17.85 0.35
N LYS A 78 -19.98 -17.12 1.46
CA LYS A 78 -18.76 -16.42 1.85
C LYS A 78 -17.61 -17.42 2.06
N VAL A 79 -17.87 -18.52 2.79
CA VAL A 79 -16.85 -19.57 3.06
C VAL A 79 -16.43 -20.24 1.75
N LEU A 80 -17.40 -20.65 0.91
CA LEU A 80 -17.09 -21.30 -0.37
C LEU A 80 -16.30 -20.39 -1.29
N ARG A 81 -16.71 -19.12 -1.39
CA ARG A 81 -16.00 -18.12 -2.21
C ARG A 81 -14.57 -17.94 -1.72
N ARG A 82 -14.40 -17.70 -0.42
CA ARG A 82 -13.08 -17.49 0.19
C ARG A 82 -12.15 -18.69 -0.04
N ARG A 83 -12.72 -19.89 -0.06
CA ARG A 83 -11.93 -21.14 -0.20
C ARG A 83 -11.59 -21.48 -1.65
N TYR A 84 -12.53 -21.28 -2.58
CA TYR A 84 -12.39 -21.83 -3.94
C TYR A 84 -12.31 -20.79 -5.07
N GLN A 85 -12.71 -19.54 -4.82
CA GLN A 85 -12.78 -18.54 -5.89
C GLN A 85 -11.46 -18.38 -6.65
N HIS A 86 -10.36 -18.28 -5.91
CA HIS A 86 -9.03 -18.11 -6.52
C HIS A 86 -8.63 -19.33 -7.35
N GLN A 87 -9.05 -20.54 -6.95
CA GLN A 87 -8.80 -21.77 -7.72
C GLN A 87 -9.63 -21.79 -9.00
N VAL A 88 -10.87 -21.30 -8.96
CA VAL A 88 -11.71 -21.17 -10.16
C VAL A 88 -11.08 -20.17 -11.13
N LEU A 89 -10.64 -19.01 -10.64
CA LEU A 89 -9.96 -18.02 -11.47
C LEU A 89 -8.68 -18.58 -12.08
N LEU A 90 -7.87 -19.25 -11.29
CA LEU A 90 -6.62 -19.88 -11.77
C LEU A 90 -6.92 -20.93 -12.84
N SER A 91 -7.92 -21.81 -12.60
CA SER A 91 -8.33 -22.83 -13.59
C SER A 91 -8.82 -22.22 -14.89
N ARG A 92 -9.49 -21.06 -14.82
CA ARG A 92 -9.94 -20.32 -16.01
C ARG A 92 -8.75 -19.78 -16.80
N VAL A 93 -7.78 -19.18 -16.11
CA VAL A 93 -6.59 -18.59 -16.75
C VAL A 93 -5.75 -19.68 -17.42
N THR A 94 -5.55 -20.82 -16.73
CA THR A 94 -4.73 -21.94 -17.25
C THR A 94 -5.48 -22.82 -18.24
N ASP A 95 -6.80 -22.69 -18.35
CA ASP A 95 -7.69 -23.57 -19.09
C ASP A 95 -7.53 -25.04 -18.69
N THR A 96 -7.29 -25.28 -17.39
CA THR A 96 -7.05 -26.63 -16.88
C THR A 96 -7.97 -26.94 -15.68
N GLY A 97 -8.12 -28.24 -15.42
CA GLY A 97 -8.84 -28.73 -14.26
C GLY A 97 -10.36 -28.65 -14.41
N LYS A 98 -11.04 -29.28 -13.43
CA LYS A 98 -12.52 -29.39 -13.42
C LYS A 98 -13.20 -28.06 -13.10
N LEU A 99 -12.50 -27.15 -12.45
CA LEU A 99 -13.08 -25.88 -12.02
C LEU A 99 -13.19 -24.83 -13.14
N ARG A 100 -12.54 -25.06 -14.30
CA ARG A 100 -12.52 -24.10 -15.42
C ARG A 100 -13.93 -23.76 -15.94
N ASN A 101 -14.86 -24.70 -15.83
CA ASN A 101 -16.23 -24.52 -16.34
C ASN A 101 -17.18 -23.94 -15.28
N ILE A 102 -16.71 -23.70 -14.04
CA ILE A 102 -17.54 -23.10 -13.01
C ILE A 102 -17.73 -21.62 -13.33
N ALA A 103 -18.97 -21.16 -13.25
CA ALA A 103 -19.27 -19.74 -13.50
C ALA A 103 -18.59 -18.84 -12.44
N ILE A 104 -17.90 -17.82 -12.91
CA ILE A 104 -17.35 -16.79 -12.03
C ILE A 104 -18.42 -15.72 -11.77
N ALA A 105 -18.29 -15.03 -10.64
CA ALA A 105 -19.24 -13.97 -10.29
C ALA A 105 -19.19 -12.84 -11.34
N GLN A 106 -20.34 -12.23 -11.60
CA GLN A 106 -20.49 -11.20 -12.63
C GLN A 106 -19.46 -10.07 -12.48
N GLY A 107 -19.14 -9.67 -11.23
CA GLY A 107 -18.15 -8.63 -11.00
C GLY A 107 -16.76 -8.93 -11.57
N PHE A 108 -16.35 -10.21 -11.60
CA PHE A 108 -15.08 -10.59 -12.24
C PHE A 108 -15.19 -10.47 -13.76
N THR A 109 -16.31 -10.89 -14.33
CA THR A 109 -16.55 -10.76 -15.79
C THR A 109 -16.53 -9.29 -16.20
N ASP A 110 -17.21 -8.44 -15.44
CA ASP A 110 -17.27 -7.00 -15.70
C ASP A 110 -15.90 -6.37 -15.55
N PHE A 111 -15.12 -6.79 -14.54
CA PHE A 111 -13.77 -6.30 -14.34
C PHE A 111 -12.83 -6.70 -15.49
N VAL A 112 -12.92 -7.95 -15.94
CA VAL A 112 -12.15 -8.42 -17.14
C VAL A 112 -12.50 -7.58 -18.37
N ARG A 113 -13.79 -7.26 -18.54
CA ARG A 113 -14.24 -6.41 -19.65
C ARG A 113 -13.66 -5.00 -19.52
N LEU A 114 -13.64 -4.44 -18.32
CA LEU A 114 -13.03 -3.13 -18.05
C LEU A 114 -11.54 -3.14 -18.44
N LEU A 115 -10.80 -4.17 -18.00
CA LEU A 115 -9.37 -4.29 -18.27
C LEU A 115 -9.09 -4.36 -19.78
N SER A 116 -10.01 -4.93 -20.57
CA SER A 116 -9.83 -5.06 -22.01
C SER A 116 -9.71 -3.70 -22.74
N GLY A 117 -10.16 -2.62 -22.09
CA GLY A 117 -10.09 -1.26 -22.63
C GLY A 117 -8.72 -0.57 -22.47
N TYR A 118 -7.75 -1.24 -21.87
CA TYR A 118 -6.41 -0.67 -21.63
C TYR A 118 -5.36 -1.40 -22.48
N ASP A 119 -4.28 -0.71 -22.78
CA ASP A 119 -3.16 -1.31 -23.53
C ASP A 119 -2.30 -2.18 -22.62
N ALA A 120 -2.09 -1.76 -21.37
CA ALA A 120 -1.37 -2.54 -20.36
C ALA A 120 -1.87 -2.17 -18.96
N ILE A 121 -1.60 -3.08 -18.02
CA ILE A 121 -1.98 -2.95 -16.62
C ILE A 121 -0.69 -2.89 -15.79
N ILE A 122 -0.62 -1.92 -14.89
CA ILE A 122 0.49 -1.80 -13.94
C ILE A 122 -0.06 -2.02 -12.53
N GLN A 123 0.49 -2.99 -11.82
CA GLN A 123 0.21 -3.17 -10.41
C GLN A 123 1.25 -2.38 -9.62
N VAL A 124 0.79 -1.34 -8.93
CA VAL A 124 1.66 -0.43 -8.17
C VAL A 124 2.28 -1.16 -6.98
N GLY A 125 3.51 -0.80 -6.66
CA GLY A 125 4.32 -1.42 -5.65
C GLY A 125 3.82 -1.26 -4.21
N GLY A 126 4.54 -1.91 -3.33
CA GLY A 126 4.22 -1.97 -1.91
C GLY A 126 4.51 -3.36 -1.37
N SER A 127 4.14 -3.61 -0.12
CA SER A 127 4.32 -4.91 0.54
C SER A 127 2.97 -5.63 0.63
N PHE A 128 2.31 -5.83 -0.51
CA PHE A 128 0.96 -6.40 -0.55
C PHE A 128 0.96 -7.92 -0.76
N PHE A 129 2.00 -8.45 -1.40
CA PHE A 129 2.11 -9.88 -1.67
C PHE A 129 2.82 -10.58 -0.51
N VAL A 130 2.13 -10.59 0.63
CA VAL A 130 2.52 -11.25 1.88
C VAL A 130 1.44 -12.28 2.19
N ASP A 131 1.83 -13.49 2.51
CA ASP A 131 0.89 -14.60 2.77
C ASP A 131 -0.15 -14.25 3.87
N LEU A 132 0.23 -13.38 4.80
CA LEU A 132 -0.66 -12.91 5.88
C LEU A 132 -1.90 -12.18 5.33
N TYR A 133 -1.78 -11.54 4.16
CA TYR A 133 -2.91 -10.86 3.51
C TYR A 133 -3.74 -11.81 2.64
N GLY A 134 -3.23 -13.01 2.40
CA GLY A 134 -3.96 -14.09 1.75
C GLY A 134 -4.05 -13.98 0.24
N VAL A 135 -4.75 -14.94 -0.34
CA VAL A 135 -4.83 -15.18 -1.77
C VAL A 135 -5.64 -14.14 -2.58
N PRO A 136 -6.60 -13.37 -1.99
CA PRO A 136 -7.30 -12.37 -2.81
C PRO A 136 -6.40 -11.29 -3.43
N GLN A 137 -5.18 -11.13 -2.94
CA GLN A 137 -4.22 -10.19 -3.53
C GLN A 137 -3.89 -10.50 -4.99
N PHE A 138 -4.10 -11.76 -5.43
CA PHE A 138 -3.81 -12.18 -6.81
C PHE A 138 -4.99 -12.03 -7.77
N GLU A 139 -6.19 -11.68 -7.28
CA GLU A 139 -7.40 -11.64 -8.13
C GLU A 139 -7.28 -10.64 -9.28
N HIS A 140 -6.68 -9.47 -9.03
CA HIS A 140 -6.47 -8.46 -10.07
C HIS A 140 -5.54 -8.99 -11.18
N ALA A 141 -4.45 -9.65 -10.80
CA ALA A 141 -3.51 -10.25 -11.77
C ALA A 141 -4.19 -11.34 -12.61
N LEU A 142 -4.94 -12.24 -11.94
CA LEU A 142 -5.66 -13.31 -12.66
C LEU A 142 -6.68 -12.72 -13.65
N CYS A 143 -7.40 -11.66 -13.27
CA CYS A 143 -8.33 -10.97 -14.17
C CYS A 143 -7.59 -10.32 -15.35
N THR A 144 -6.39 -9.78 -15.10
CA THR A 144 -5.55 -9.20 -16.16
C THR A 144 -5.17 -10.26 -17.17
N PHE A 145 -4.76 -11.44 -16.71
CA PHE A 145 -4.46 -12.56 -17.61
C PHE A 145 -5.71 -13.03 -18.38
N MET A 146 -6.89 -13.07 -17.72
CA MET A 146 -8.15 -13.41 -18.41
C MET A 146 -8.49 -12.37 -19.50
N ALA A 147 -8.15 -11.11 -19.29
CA ALA A 147 -8.32 -10.03 -20.28
C ALA A 147 -7.24 -10.05 -21.36
N LYS A 148 -6.24 -10.94 -21.24
CA LYS A 148 -5.10 -11.08 -22.16
C LYS A 148 -4.33 -9.76 -22.31
N LYS A 149 -4.11 -9.06 -21.18
CA LYS A 149 -3.40 -7.78 -21.16
C LYS A 149 -2.03 -7.95 -20.51
N PRO A 150 -1.02 -7.22 -21.00
CA PRO A 150 0.28 -7.20 -20.32
C PRO A 150 0.14 -6.71 -18.88
N LEU A 151 0.86 -7.38 -17.98
CA LEU A 151 0.88 -7.04 -16.54
C LEU A 151 2.30 -6.75 -16.11
N PHE A 152 2.52 -5.54 -15.63
CA PHE A 152 3.79 -5.11 -15.04
C PHE A 152 3.56 -4.87 -13.54
N MET A 153 4.37 -5.51 -12.71
CA MET A 153 4.30 -5.38 -11.25
C MET A 153 5.54 -4.57 -10.80
N VAL A 154 5.34 -3.33 -10.37
CA VAL A 154 6.44 -2.36 -10.28
C VAL A 154 6.67 -1.90 -8.84
N GLY A 155 7.90 -2.13 -8.32
CA GLY A 155 8.31 -1.62 -7.01
C GLY A 155 7.81 -2.44 -5.82
N HIS A 156 7.74 -3.75 -5.96
CA HIS A 156 7.16 -4.63 -4.94
C HIS A 156 8.20 -5.16 -3.94
N SER A 157 7.75 -5.33 -2.68
CA SER A 157 8.33 -6.29 -1.74
C SER A 157 7.37 -7.49 -1.66
N VAL A 158 7.91 -8.71 -1.70
CA VAL A 158 7.09 -9.93 -1.72
C VAL A 158 7.57 -10.94 -0.67
N GLY A 159 6.64 -11.76 -0.18
CA GLY A 159 6.93 -12.78 0.83
C GLY A 159 6.78 -12.26 2.26
N PRO A 160 6.96 -13.09 3.29
CA PRO A 160 7.36 -14.51 3.18
C PRO A 160 6.30 -15.41 2.54
N PHE A 161 6.69 -16.61 2.18
CA PHE A 161 5.90 -17.60 1.42
C PHE A 161 5.72 -18.86 2.29
N GLN A 162 4.85 -18.79 3.30
CA GLN A 162 4.63 -19.89 4.26
C GLN A 162 3.31 -20.63 4.01
N ASP A 163 2.43 -20.09 3.18
CA ASP A 163 1.11 -20.66 2.88
C ASP A 163 1.14 -21.33 1.50
N PRO A 164 0.88 -22.66 1.39
CA PRO A 164 0.96 -23.35 0.10
C PRO A 164 0.00 -22.82 -0.98
N GLN A 165 -1.21 -22.38 -0.61
CA GLN A 165 -2.15 -21.82 -1.59
C GLN A 165 -1.66 -20.47 -2.11
N PHE A 166 -1.13 -19.65 -1.22
CA PHE A 166 -0.50 -18.37 -1.58
C PHE A 166 0.69 -18.64 -2.53
N ASN A 167 1.55 -19.60 -2.17
CA ASN A 167 2.74 -19.92 -2.97
C ASN A 167 2.37 -20.40 -4.38
N GLN A 168 1.32 -21.22 -4.51
CA GLN A 168 0.83 -21.67 -5.83
C GLN A 168 0.46 -20.48 -6.71
N LEU A 169 -0.29 -19.53 -6.16
CA LEU A 169 -0.72 -18.34 -6.91
C LEU A 169 0.45 -17.40 -7.20
N ALA A 170 1.32 -17.19 -6.21
CA ALA A 170 2.54 -16.38 -6.38
C ALA A 170 3.40 -16.94 -7.50
N ASN A 171 3.65 -18.25 -7.47
CA ASN A 171 4.44 -18.92 -8.49
C ASN A 171 3.84 -18.71 -9.89
N TYR A 172 2.53 -18.88 -10.00
CA TYR A 172 1.84 -18.69 -11.29
C TYR A 172 1.91 -17.22 -11.73
N VAL A 173 1.48 -16.29 -10.87
CA VAL A 173 1.35 -14.87 -11.24
C VAL A 173 2.73 -14.26 -11.55
N PHE A 174 3.71 -14.50 -10.69
CA PHE A 174 5.05 -13.93 -10.86
C PHE A 174 5.79 -14.54 -12.06
N GLY A 175 5.50 -15.80 -12.39
CA GLY A 175 6.07 -16.46 -13.56
C GLY A 175 5.43 -16.07 -14.89
N HIS A 176 4.23 -15.47 -14.86
CA HIS A 176 3.46 -15.15 -16.09
C HIS A 176 3.22 -13.65 -16.30
N CYS A 177 3.54 -12.79 -15.33
CA CYS A 177 3.53 -11.34 -15.58
C CYS A 177 4.62 -10.98 -16.60
N ASP A 178 4.55 -9.80 -17.19
CA ASP A 178 5.55 -9.34 -18.16
C ASP A 178 6.84 -8.93 -17.46
N ALA A 179 6.74 -8.29 -16.29
CA ALA A 179 7.88 -8.02 -15.40
C ALA A 179 7.42 -7.92 -13.95
N LEU A 180 8.26 -8.41 -13.04
CA LEU A 180 8.14 -8.21 -11.59
C LEU A 180 9.36 -7.43 -11.13
N ILE A 181 9.18 -6.13 -10.92
CA ILE A 181 10.27 -5.25 -10.50
C ILE A 181 10.26 -5.18 -8.98
N LEU A 182 11.29 -5.75 -8.36
CA LEU A 182 11.44 -5.79 -6.90
C LEU A 182 12.26 -4.59 -6.44
N ARG A 183 11.83 -3.97 -5.34
CA ARG A 183 12.49 -2.76 -4.82
C ARG A 183 13.66 -3.06 -3.89
N GLU A 184 13.86 -4.36 -3.53
CA GLU A 184 14.96 -4.75 -2.63
C GLU A 184 15.25 -6.27 -2.79
N SER A 185 16.47 -6.66 -2.43
CA SER A 185 16.99 -8.02 -2.67
C SER A 185 16.45 -9.07 -1.71
N VAL A 186 15.92 -8.67 -0.54
CA VAL A 186 15.37 -9.61 0.44
C VAL A 186 14.19 -10.40 -0.19
N SER A 187 13.35 -9.71 -0.96
CA SER A 187 12.22 -10.35 -1.67
C SER A 187 12.69 -11.43 -2.64
N LEU A 188 13.75 -11.15 -3.42
CA LEU A 188 14.31 -12.15 -4.34
C LEU A 188 14.83 -13.38 -3.56
N ASN A 189 15.53 -13.14 -2.46
CA ASN A 189 16.04 -14.23 -1.61
C ASN A 189 14.88 -15.08 -1.05
N LEU A 190 13.80 -14.45 -0.62
CA LEU A 190 12.60 -15.15 -0.13
C LEU A 190 11.95 -15.98 -1.23
N MET A 191 11.83 -15.45 -2.45
CA MET A 191 11.30 -16.19 -3.60
C MET A 191 12.14 -17.41 -3.90
N GLN A 192 13.47 -17.26 -3.96
CA GLN A 192 14.40 -18.37 -4.25
C GLN A 192 14.31 -19.48 -3.19
N ARG A 193 14.30 -19.11 -1.91
CA ARG A 193 14.21 -20.08 -0.80
C ARG A 193 12.87 -20.84 -0.80
N SER A 194 11.84 -20.25 -1.37
CA SER A 194 10.50 -20.85 -1.43
C SER A 194 10.17 -21.44 -2.80
N GLU A 195 11.17 -21.53 -3.67
CA GLU A 195 11.05 -22.07 -5.03
C GLU A 195 9.96 -21.39 -5.85
N ILE A 196 9.78 -20.07 -5.64
CA ILE A 196 8.85 -19.24 -6.43
C ILE A 196 9.58 -18.80 -7.70
N ASP A 197 8.89 -18.80 -8.83
CA ASP A 197 9.43 -18.48 -10.14
C ASP A 197 10.01 -17.04 -10.17
N THR A 198 11.28 -16.94 -10.51
CA THR A 198 12.00 -15.67 -10.57
C THR A 198 12.35 -15.23 -12.00
N ARG A 199 11.87 -15.93 -13.03
CA ARG A 199 12.26 -15.65 -14.43
C ARG A 199 11.87 -14.25 -14.89
N LYS A 200 10.87 -13.63 -14.29
CA LYS A 200 10.37 -12.29 -14.65
C LYS A 200 10.84 -11.21 -13.68
N VAL A 201 11.71 -11.57 -12.73
CA VAL A 201 12.19 -10.63 -11.72
C VAL A 201 13.25 -9.71 -12.31
N GLU A 202 13.06 -8.41 -12.08
CA GLU A 202 14.06 -7.38 -12.33
C GLU A 202 14.29 -6.60 -11.04
N GLN A 203 15.52 -6.16 -10.86
CA GLN A 203 15.88 -5.33 -9.70
C GLN A 203 15.58 -3.87 -10.01
N GLY A 204 14.81 -3.24 -9.17
CA GLY A 204 14.48 -1.82 -9.28
C GLY A 204 14.61 -1.12 -7.94
N VAL A 205 13.78 -0.10 -7.76
CA VAL A 205 13.74 0.71 -6.54
C VAL A 205 12.28 0.91 -6.11
N ASP A 206 12.11 1.41 -4.90
CA ASP A 206 10.81 1.89 -4.45
C ASP A 206 10.46 3.15 -5.26
N THR A 207 9.32 3.12 -5.93
CA THR A 207 8.92 4.25 -6.80
C THR A 207 8.68 5.54 -6.03
N ALA A 208 8.53 5.49 -4.70
CA ALA A 208 8.46 6.72 -3.90
C ALA A 208 9.71 7.62 -4.06
N TRP A 209 10.86 7.03 -4.43
CA TRP A 209 12.07 7.82 -4.72
C TRP A 209 11.99 8.63 -6.02
N LEU A 210 10.96 8.37 -6.84
CA LEU A 210 10.78 9.04 -8.13
C LEU A 210 9.80 10.22 -8.05
N VAL A 211 9.28 10.53 -6.85
CA VAL A 211 8.34 11.65 -6.65
C VAL A 211 9.03 12.96 -7.03
N ASP A 212 8.37 13.75 -7.86
CA ASP A 212 8.86 15.09 -8.21
C ASP A 212 8.47 16.07 -7.09
N HIS A 213 9.48 16.50 -6.34
CA HIS A 213 9.34 17.44 -5.23
C HIS A 213 9.56 18.90 -5.66
N GLN A 214 9.53 19.22 -6.96
CA GLN A 214 9.74 20.59 -7.42
C GLN A 214 8.68 21.55 -6.86
N GLU A 215 9.13 22.62 -6.30
CA GLU A 215 8.27 23.60 -5.62
C GLU A 215 7.28 24.31 -6.54
N ALA A 216 7.58 24.37 -7.85
CA ALA A 216 6.73 25.04 -8.82
C ALA A 216 5.29 24.50 -8.85
N ASN A 217 5.10 23.23 -8.48
CA ASN A 217 3.80 22.56 -8.55
C ASN A 217 3.19 22.28 -7.18
N PHE A 218 3.78 22.85 -6.11
CA PHE A 218 3.32 22.53 -4.76
C PHE A 218 3.26 23.76 -3.87
N THR A 219 2.04 24.15 -3.49
CA THR A 219 1.80 25.23 -2.52
C THR A 219 1.43 24.60 -1.18
N PRO A 220 2.25 24.78 -0.14
CA PRO A 220 1.94 24.17 1.16
C PRO A 220 0.62 24.69 1.73
N SER A 221 -0.15 23.79 2.33
CA SER A 221 -1.38 24.17 3.05
C SER A 221 -1.03 25.00 4.31
N TYR A 222 -2.05 25.63 4.87
CA TYR A 222 -1.91 26.37 6.14
C TYR A 222 -1.32 25.49 7.24
N ALA A 223 -1.75 24.23 7.33
CA ALA A 223 -1.25 23.29 8.32
C ALA A 223 0.26 23.06 8.16
N VAL A 224 0.72 22.86 6.92
CA VAL A 224 2.16 22.65 6.64
C VAL A 224 2.96 23.91 7.01
N GLN A 225 2.46 25.10 6.66
CA GLN A 225 3.14 26.35 7.02
C GLN A 225 3.28 26.48 8.54
N HIS A 226 2.21 26.15 9.28
CA HIS A 226 2.25 26.15 10.75
C HIS A 226 3.36 25.21 11.28
N TRP A 227 3.37 23.97 10.78
CA TRP A 227 4.35 22.97 11.25
C TRP A 227 5.78 23.31 10.82
N LEU A 228 5.98 23.91 9.64
CA LEU A 228 7.30 24.40 9.23
C LEU A 228 7.81 25.46 10.19
N ASN A 229 6.91 26.35 10.66
CA ASN A 229 7.29 27.36 11.67
C ASN A 229 7.67 26.71 13.00
N VAL A 230 6.95 25.68 13.44
CA VAL A 230 7.28 24.93 14.66
C VAL A 230 8.67 24.28 14.53
N VAL A 231 8.90 23.59 13.43
CA VAL A 231 10.18 22.88 13.13
C VAL A 231 11.34 23.90 13.09
N GLY A 232 11.11 25.09 12.52
CA GLY A 232 12.15 26.12 12.40
C GLY A 232 12.58 26.76 13.72
N GLN A 233 11.85 26.55 14.82
CA GLN A 233 12.16 27.17 16.11
C GLN A 233 13.26 26.43 16.87
N GLN A 234 13.43 25.13 16.66
CA GLN A 234 14.34 24.28 17.41
C GLN A 234 14.73 23.05 16.59
N LYS A 235 15.92 22.52 16.81
CA LYS A 235 16.36 21.27 16.17
C LYS A 235 15.31 20.17 16.40
N THR A 236 14.86 19.55 15.34
CA THR A 236 13.71 18.65 15.34
C THR A 236 14.05 17.26 14.80
N VAL A 237 13.65 16.24 15.55
CA VAL A 237 13.67 14.85 15.06
C VAL A 237 12.25 14.45 14.72
N ALA A 238 12.02 14.07 13.47
CA ALA A 238 10.75 13.50 13.06
C ALA A 238 10.70 12.01 13.41
N ILE A 239 9.54 11.54 13.91
CA ILE A 239 9.31 10.13 14.15
C ILE A 239 8.01 9.69 13.44
N THR A 240 7.98 8.44 13.00
CA THR A 240 6.75 7.81 12.54
C THR A 240 6.49 6.57 13.40
N LEU A 241 5.26 6.44 13.86
CA LEU A 241 4.80 5.34 14.70
C LEU A 241 3.73 4.55 13.94
N ARG A 242 3.42 3.35 14.42
CA ARG A 242 2.37 2.57 13.78
C ARG A 242 1.66 1.64 14.77
N GLU A 243 0.43 1.30 14.43
CA GLU A 243 -0.25 0.16 15.04
C GLU A 243 0.36 -1.12 14.49
N LEU A 244 0.85 -2.01 15.37
CA LEU A 244 1.57 -3.23 14.96
C LEU A 244 0.67 -4.31 14.35
N ALA A 245 -0.59 -4.40 14.79
CA ALA A 245 -1.48 -5.45 14.28
C ALA A 245 -1.63 -5.36 12.75
N PRO A 246 -1.66 -6.47 12.02
CA PRO A 246 -1.64 -7.86 12.47
C PRO A 246 -0.25 -8.51 12.54
N PHE A 247 0.82 -7.71 12.52
CA PHE A 247 2.20 -8.23 12.49
C PHE A 247 2.79 -8.46 13.88
N ASP A 248 2.13 -8.01 14.93
CA ASP A 248 2.57 -8.09 16.33
C ASP A 248 3.02 -9.52 16.72
N LYS A 249 2.23 -10.52 16.35
CA LYS A 249 2.54 -11.93 16.63
C LYS A 249 3.82 -12.39 15.92
N ARG A 250 3.97 -12.00 14.66
CA ARG A 250 5.15 -12.35 13.86
C ARG A 250 6.41 -11.65 14.37
N LEU A 251 6.25 -10.44 14.87
CA LEU A 251 7.35 -9.63 15.44
C LEU A 251 7.70 -10.08 16.87
N GLY A 252 6.83 -10.87 17.51
CA GLY A 252 7.06 -11.33 18.87
C GLY A 252 7.04 -10.22 19.92
N THR A 253 6.26 -9.15 19.67
CA THR A 253 6.17 -8.01 20.57
C THR A 253 4.73 -7.53 20.73
N THR A 254 4.46 -6.74 21.74
CA THR A 254 3.14 -6.14 21.96
C THR A 254 3.15 -4.66 21.60
N GLN A 255 1.97 -4.10 21.33
CA GLN A 255 1.83 -2.66 21.10
C GLN A 255 2.38 -1.86 22.28
N ALA A 256 2.08 -2.26 23.52
CA ALA A 256 2.55 -1.57 24.73
C ALA A 256 4.08 -1.60 24.85
N ALA A 257 4.72 -2.74 24.56
CA ALA A 257 6.18 -2.85 24.59
C ALA A 257 6.83 -1.96 23.54
N TYR A 258 6.23 -1.91 22.35
CA TYR A 258 6.68 -1.04 21.25
C TYR A 258 6.58 0.44 21.66
N GLU A 259 5.44 0.87 22.21
CA GLU A 259 5.24 2.26 22.62
C GLU A 259 6.21 2.65 23.74
N LYS A 260 6.43 1.76 24.70
CA LYS A 260 7.39 1.99 25.79
C LYS A 260 8.82 2.18 25.25
N ALA A 261 9.25 1.30 24.34
CA ALA A 261 10.59 1.40 23.74
C ALA A 261 10.75 2.72 22.96
N PHE A 262 9.71 3.12 22.21
CA PHE A 262 9.75 4.41 21.51
C PHE A 262 9.76 5.59 22.46
N ALA A 263 9.03 5.53 23.56
CA ALA A 263 9.04 6.60 24.58
C ALA A 263 10.46 6.79 25.17
N GLU A 264 11.19 5.71 25.40
CA GLU A 264 12.58 5.79 25.86
C GLU A 264 13.47 6.50 24.83
N VAL A 265 13.30 6.19 23.54
CA VAL A 265 14.03 6.86 22.46
C VAL A 265 13.67 8.35 22.43
N VAL A 266 12.38 8.67 22.46
CA VAL A 266 11.89 10.06 22.45
C VAL A 266 12.50 10.84 23.62
N ASN A 267 12.49 10.26 24.83
CA ASN A 267 13.03 10.94 26.02
C ASN A 267 14.53 11.24 25.85
N ARG A 268 15.32 10.31 25.31
CA ARG A 268 16.75 10.55 25.01
C ARG A 268 16.94 11.67 24.00
N VAL A 269 16.08 11.74 22.96
CA VAL A 269 16.13 12.82 21.97
C VAL A 269 15.86 14.16 22.64
N LEU A 270 14.83 14.23 23.50
CA LEU A 270 14.48 15.44 24.24
C LEU A 270 15.61 15.86 25.19
N ASP A 271 16.23 14.89 25.90
CA ASP A 271 17.37 15.14 26.80
C ASP A 271 18.59 15.70 26.05
N SER A 272 18.70 15.34 24.74
CA SER A 272 19.78 15.83 23.87
C SER A 272 19.50 17.24 23.31
N GLY A 273 18.42 17.88 23.74
CA GLY A 273 18.10 19.26 23.38
C GLY A 273 17.28 19.42 22.09
N TYR A 274 16.77 18.33 21.52
CA TYR A 274 15.89 18.38 20.37
C TYR A 274 14.42 18.49 20.79
N GLN A 275 13.56 18.90 19.88
CA GLN A 275 12.13 18.62 19.94
C GLN A 275 11.79 17.45 19.03
N VAL A 276 10.64 16.85 19.22
CA VAL A 276 10.19 15.69 18.43
C VAL A 276 8.88 16.03 17.73
N LEU A 277 8.83 15.73 16.42
CA LEU A 277 7.63 15.85 15.60
C LEU A 277 7.14 14.46 15.20
N ALA A 278 6.03 14.02 15.77
CA ALA A 278 5.40 12.74 15.43
C ALA A 278 4.48 12.93 14.21
N LEU A 279 4.90 12.36 13.09
CA LEU A 279 4.15 12.36 11.83
C LEU A 279 3.49 11.00 11.63
N SER A 280 2.24 10.99 11.16
CA SER A 280 1.47 9.75 10.99
C SER A 280 1.22 9.48 9.52
N THR A 281 1.72 8.35 9.04
CA THR A 281 1.51 7.95 7.64
C THR A 281 0.09 7.48 7.37
N CYS A 282 -0.61 7.00 8.41
CA CYS A 282 -2.01 6.57 8.32
C CYS A 282 -2.84 7.41 9.29
N THR A 283 -3.96 7.97 8.83
CA THR A 283 -4.77 8.93 9.59
C THR A 283 -6.25 8.54 9.69
N GLY A 284 -6.62 7.31 9.29
CA GLY A 284 -8.01 6.85 9.38
C GLY A 284 -8.97 7.49 8.40
N ILE A 285 -8.48 8.28 7.46
CA ILE A 285 -9.32 8.99 6.49
C ILE A 285 -10.16 8.00 5.67
N ASP A 286 -11.42 8.37 5.36
CA ASP A 286 -12.35 7.60 4.53
C ASP A 286 -12.65 6.21 5.15
N SER A 287 -12.69 6.15 6.48
CA SER A 287 -12.92 4.90 7.24
C SER A 287 -11.82 3.85 7.04
N TYR A 288 -10.65 4.25 6.60
CA TYR A 288 -9.47 3.37 6.63
C TYR A 288 -9.14 3.09 8.10
N ASN A 289 -9.00 1.82 8.45
CA ASN A 289 -9.02 1.37 9.85
C ASN A 289 -7.67 1.51 10.58
N LYS A 290 -6.76 2.36 10.07
CA LYS A 290 -5.47 2.63 10.74
C LYS A 290 -5.34 4.13 10.96
N ASP A 291 -5.11 4.52 12.21
CA ASP A 291 -4.83 5.92 12.55
C ASP A 291 -3.66 5.96 13.54
N ASP A 292 -2.47 6.16 12.98
CA ASP A 292 -1.22 6.15 13.75
C ASP A 292 -1.10 7.36 14.68
N ARG A 293 -1.93 8.41 14.48
CA ARG A 293 -1.98 9.56 15.39
C ARG A 293 -2.36 9.12 16.81
N MET A 294 -3.21 8.10 16.92
CA MET A 294 -3.62 7.58 18.23
C MET A 294 -2.45 6.91 18.94
N VAL A 295 -1.57 6.23 18.21
CA VAL A 295 -0.34 5.66 18.79
C VAL A 295 0.58 6.78 19.29
N ALA A 296 0.72 7.86 18.51
CA ALA A 296 1.54 9.01 18.90
C ALA A 296 0.98 9.70 20.14
N LEU A 297 -0.34 9.83 20.27
CA LEU A 297 -0.98 10.40 21.46
C LEU A 297 -0.80 9.50 22.69
N ASN A 298 -0.91 8.18 22.52
CA ASN A 298 -0.67 7.24 23.63
C ASN A 298 0.77 7.36 24.13
N LEU A 299 1.72 7.41 23.21
CA LEU A 299 3.14 7.53 23.55
C LEU A 299 3.42 8.81 24.34
N ARG A 300 2.70 9.91 24.04
CA ARG A 300 2.86 11.20 24.73
C ARG A 300 2.73 11.07 26.26
N GLN A 301 1.95 10.09 26.75
CA GLN A 301 1.76 9.87 28.19
C GLN A 301 3.04 9.41 28.89
N HIS A 302 4.02 8.91 28.15
CA HIS A 302 5.30 8.41 28.67
C HIS A 302 6.47 9.33 28.34
N VAL A 303 6.19 10.52 27.79
CA VAL A 303 7.22 11.50 27.39
C VAL A 303 7.54 12.42 28.58
N SER A 304 8.84 12.59 28.85
CA SER A 304 9.34 13.37 29.98
C SER A 304 9.04 14.86 29.85
N ASP A 305 9.04 15.39 28.63
CA ASP A 305 8.75 16.80 28.35
C ASP A 305 7.74 16.92 27.22
N PRO A 306 6.43 16.82 27.52
CA PRO A 306 5.38 16.90 26.49
C PRO A 306 5.32 18.26 25.76
N SER A 307 5.95 19.31 26.27
CA SER A 307 5.95 20.63 25.60
C SER A 307 6.81 20.63 24.32
N ARG A 308 7.79 19.72 24.24
CA ARG A 308 8.67 19.56 23.09
C ARG A 308 8.35 18.29 22.27
N TYR A 309 7.21 17.64 22.53
CA TYR A 309 6.73 16.49 21.78
C TYR A 309 5.43 16.88 21.07
N HIS A 310 5.51 17.05 19.77
CA HIS A 310 4.41 17.54 18.93
C HIS A 310 3.82 16.40 18.11
N VAL A 311 2.51 16.24 18.16
CA VAL A 311 1.79 15.25 17.33
C VAL A 311 1.04 16.01 16.24
N VAL A 312 1.37 15.71 14.98
CA VAL A 312 0.70 16.33 13.83
C VAL A 312 -0.64 15.63 13.64
N MET A 313 -1.72 16.32 13.97
CA MET A 313 -3.10 15.80 13.87
C MET A 313 -3.76 16.12 12.51
N ASP A 314 -3.11 16.95 11.70
CA ASP A 314 -3.64 17.42 10.42
C ASP A 314 -3.62 16.32 9.35
N GLU A 315 -4.54 16.44 8.40
CA GLU A 315 -4.55 15.60 7.20
C GLU A 315 -3.59 16.23 6.18
N LEU A 316 -2.44 15.60 6.00
CA LEU A 316 -1.43 16.02 5.04
C LEU A 316 -1.40 15.01 3.89
N ASN A 317 -1.12 15.48 2.68
CA ASN A 317 -0.82 14.57 1.59
C ASN A 317 0.67 14.14 1.63
N ASP A 318 1.06 13.27 0.71
CA ASP A 318 2.43 12.71 0.68
C ASP A 318 3.49 13.79 0.40
N LEU A 319 3.19 14.77 -0.46
CA LEU A 319 4.12 15.90 -0.75
C LEU A 319 4.31 16.78 0.48
N GLU A 320 3.21 17.11 1.15
CA GLU A 320 3.23 17.91 2.37
C GLU A 320 4.02 17.22 3.49
N MET A 321 3.79 15.92 3.65
CA MET A 321 4.53 15.13 4.63
C MET A 321 6.03 15.09 4.28
N GLY A 322 6.36 14.88 3.00
CA GLY A 322 7.74 14.92 2.53
C GLY A 322 8.43 16.24 2.82
N LYS A 323 7.71 17.35 2.62
CA LYS A 323 8.24 18.70 2.90
C LYS A 323 8.57 18.87 4.40
N LEU A 324 7.67 18.41 5.28
CA LEU A 324 7.92 18.48 6.73
C LEU A 324 9.09 17.58 7.15
N LEU A 325 9.16 16.37 6.59
CA LEU A 325 10.28 15.46 6.87
C LEU A 325 11.61 16.06 6.43
N GLY A 326 11.63 16.71 5.27
CA GLY A 326 12.82 17.38 4.73
C GLY A 326 13.27 18.59 5.54
N ALA A 327 12.36 19.19 6.31
CA ALA A 327 12.68 20.34 7.18
C ALA A 327 13.23 19.92 8.56
N CYS A 328 13.09 18.63 8.93
CA CYS A 328 13.59 18.12 10.22
C CYS A 328 15.07 17.75 10.10
N ASP A 329 15.80 17.85 11.19
CA ASP A 329 17.25 17.50 11.25
C ASP A 329 17.54 16.02 11.13
N UNK A 330 16.55 15.13 11.61
CA UNK A 330 16.72 13.71 11.56
C UNK A 330 15.43 13.04 11.30
N UNK A 331 15.38 11.88 10.85
CA UNK A 331 14.25 11.13 10.76
C UNK A 331 14.51 9.85 11.39
N UNK A 332 13.82 9.40 12.18
CA UNK A 332 13.82 8.17 12.76
C UNK A 332 12.77 7.43 12.14
N UNK A 333 13.10 6.63 11.56
CA UNK A 333 12.22 5.79 10.89
C UNK A 333 11.97 4.61 11.75
N ARG A 334 10.93 3.92 11.41
CA ARG A 334 10.45 2.75 12.14
C ARG A 334 11.02 1.44 11.60
#